data_2f7b06c581abdf3d87c9157c44dc2d17
#
_entry.id   2f7b06c581abdf3d87c9157c44dc2d17
#
_cell.length_a   1.000
_cell.length_b   1.000
_cell.length_c   1.000
_cell.angle_alpha   90.00
_cell.angle_beta   90.00
_cell.angle_gamma   90.00
#
_symmetry.space_group_name_H-M   'P 1'
#
loop_
_entity.id
_entity.type
_entity.pdbx_description
1 polymer ?
#
loop_
_entity_poly.entity_id
_entity_poly.type
_entity_poly.pdbx_seq_one_letter_code
_entity_poly.pdbx_strand_id
1 'polypeptide(L)'
;MAGNGQEQSALRPAGYAALIERYALEVIPNWHRSLVSTGAIRRIDSNGSTIEEIYPSKYWPGETLGDQLEFALKYDGTNCAILASLFRVVSKDEFQAYVSSKPTGKYARRLWFLYEFLTGTILPLEDLKQGNYVDLLDPDQYYTVTPARKVRRQRINENLLGKAGFCPTIRCTDGLREFQEADLTERCKQVVSVYPPELLKRALSYLYTKETKSSFEIEHLTPSSTRTERFVAMLQLAEKEDFCDKPHLIDIQNRRKQQLN
;
A
#
# COMPACT_ATOMS: atom_id res chain seq x y z
N MET A 1 -2.22 -44.96 31.40
CA MET A 1 -2.98 -43.86 30.79
C MET A 1 -2.22 -42.58 31.10
N ALA A 2 -1.35 -42.15 30.21
CA ALA A 2 -0.64 -40.90 30.37
C ALA A 2 -1.40 -39.84 29.56
N GLY A 3 -2.07 -38.92 30.29
CA GLY A 3 -2.75 -37.80 29.66
C GLY A 3 -1.75 -36.87 29.04
N ASN A 4 -1.79 -36.73 27.72
CA ASN A 4 -1.15 -35.65 26.99
C ASN A 4 -1.80 -34.32 27.34
N GLY A 5 -1.35 -33.72 28.43
CA GLY A 5 -1.58 -32.31 28.70
C GLY A 5 -0.72 -31.50 27.72
N GLN A 6 -1.21 -31.23 26.51
CA GLN A 6 -0.72 -30.11 25.75
C GLN A 6 -1.10 -28.85 26.56
N GLU A 7 -0.14 -28.30 27.31
CA GLU A 7 -0.21 -26.94 27.79
C GLU A 7 -0.50 -26.06 26.57
N GLN A 8 -1.72 -25.57 26.43
CA GLN A 8 -2.04 -24.51 25.48
C GLN A 8 -1.20 -23.31 25.90
N SER A 9 -0.07 -23.15 25.25
CA SER A 9 0.82 -22.01 25.44
C SER A 9 -0.02 -20.75 25.19
N ALA A 10 -0.14 -19.91 26.23
CA ALA A 10 -0.89 -18.67 26.10
C ALA A 10 -0.29 -17.83 24.98
N LEU A 11 -1.13 -17.45 24.00
CA LEU A 11 -0.76 -16.59 22.88
C LEU A 11 -1.09 -15.15 23.25
N ARG A 12 -0.13 -14.26 23.07
CA ARG A 12 -0.28 -12.81 23.30
C ARG A 12 -0.11 -12.06 22.00
N PRO A 13 -1.06 -11.18 21.62
CA PRO A 13 -0.91 -10.31 20.46
C PRO A 13 0.34 -9.43 20.59
N ALA A 14 1.02 -9.21 19.46
CA ALA A 14 2.17 -8.32 19.35
C ALA A 14 2.04 -7.42 18.11
N GLY A 15 2.77 -6.33 18.08
CA GLY A 15 2.75 -5.39 16.97
C GLY A 15 1.37 -4.76 16.75
N TYR A 16 0.91 -4.72 15.50
CA TYR A 16 -0.40 -4.13 15.19
C TYR A 16 -1.55 -4.85 15.86
N ALA A 17 -1.49 -6.17 16.04
CA ALA A 17 -2.55 -6.92 16.73
C ALA A 17 -2.73 -6.44 18.18
N ALA A 18 -1.64 -6.23 18.91
CA ALA A 18 -1.66 -5.69 20.27
C ALA A 18 -2.15 -4.24 20.31
N LEU A 19 -1.75 -3.42 19.35
CA LEU A 19 -2.15 -2.01 19.28
C LEU A 19 -3.62 -1.86 18.95
N ILE A 20 -4.14 -2.66 18.02
CA ILE A 20 -5.58 -2.68 17.67
C ILE A 20 -6.43 -3.04 18.90
N GLU A 21 -6.05 -4.08 19.63
CA GLU A 21 -6.77 -4.49 20.84
C GLU A 21 -6.68 -3.43 21.96
N ARG A 22 -5.46 -2.94 22.24
CA ARG A 22 -5.23 -1.97 23.34
C ARG A 22 -6.00 -0.67 23.16
N TYR A 23 -6.04 -0.14 21.94
CA TYR A 23 -6.65 1.15 21.63
C TYR A 23 -8.04 1.02 20.99
N ALA A 24 -8.60 -0.20 20.93
CA ALA A 24 -9.90 -0.50 20.33
C ALA A 24 -10.05 0.15 18.92
N LEU A 25 -9.05 -0.03 18.05
CA LEU A 25 -9.03 0.63 16.75
C LEU A 25 -10.04 -0.02 15.80
N GLU A 26 -10.92 0.78 15.21
CA GLU A 26 -11.84 0.36 14.15
C GLU A 26 -11.12 0.42 12.78
N VAL A 27 -10.39 -0.62 12.46
CA VAL A 27 -9.58 -0.73 11.23
C VAL A 27 -9.68 -2.13 10.64
N ILE A 28 -9.40 -2.24 9.34
CA ILE A 28 -9.18 -3.54 8.72
C ILE A 28 -7.89 -4.13 9.31
N PRO A 29 -7.93 -5.36 9.85
CA PRO A 29 -6.74 -6.02 10.39
C PRO A 29 -5.61 -6.09 9.36
N ASN A 30 -4.35 -6.09 9.85
CA ASN A 30 -3.21 -6.23 8.98
C ASN A 30 -3.20 -7.60 8.30
N TRP A 31 -2.63 -7.68 7.09
CA TRP A 31 -2.44 -8.93 6.36
C TRP A 31 -1.55 -9.94 7.11
N HIS A 32 -0.65 -9.44 7.95
CA HIS A 32 0.22 -10.21 8.83
C HIS A 32 -0.16 -9.93 10.28
N ARG A 33 -0.48 -10.98 11.02
CA ARG A 33 -0.83 -10.93 12.44
C ARG A 33 0.24 -11.63 13.24
N SER A 34 0.85 -10.92 14.16
CA SER A 34 1.88 -11.46 15.04
C SER A 34 1.33 -11.81 16.42
N LEU A 35 1.63 -13.02 16.86
CA LEU A 35 1.37 -13.51 18.21
C LEU A 35 2.69 -13.96 18.83
N VAL A 36 2.83 -13.81 20.13
CA VAL A 36 3.98 -14.34 20.88
C VAL A 36 3.51 -15.39 21.87
N SER A 37 4.09 -16.57 21.80
CA SER A 37 3.80 -17.67 22.71
C SER A 37 4.73 -17.69 23.92
N THR A 38 4.35 -18.40 24.98
CA THR A 38 5.25 -18.71 26.09
C THR A 38 6.27 -19.80 25.72
N GLY A 39 6.06 -20.49 24.59
CA GLY A 39 6.93 -21.55 24.09
C GLY A 39 8.11 -21.05 23.25
N ALA A 40 8.93 -22.00 22.78
CA ALA A 40 10.13 -21.74 21.99
C ALA A 40 9.94 -21.94 20.47
N ILE A 41 8.78 -22.41 20.02
CA ILE A 41 8.53 -22.80 18.63
C ILE A 41 7.94 -21.62 17.84
N ARG A 42 8.52 -21.36 16.69
CA ARG A 42 7.95 -20.44 15.68
C ARG A 42 7.01 -21.21 14.76
N ARG A 43 5.85 -20.66 14.49
CA ARG A 43 4.85 -21.24 13.60
C ARG A 43 4.28 -20.16 12.69
N ILE A 44 4.03 -20.52 11.44
CA ILE A 44 3.40 -19.65 10.45
C ILE A 44 2.22 -20.39 9.87
N ASP A 45 1.04 -19.80 9.99
CA ASP A 45 -0.20 -20.28 9.38
C ASP A 45 -0.64 -19.27 8.32
N SER A 46 -0.91 -19.74 7.12
CA SER A 46 -1.41 -18.91 6.02
C SER A 46 -2.85 -19.30 5.70
N ASN A 47 -3.73 -18.30 5.67
CA ASN A 47 -5.13 -18.48 5.30
C ASN A 47 -5.50 -17.46 4.22
N GLY A 48 -5.35 -17.85 2.96
CA GLY A 48 -5.59 -16.98 1.82
C GLY A 48 -4.65 -15.78 1.79
N SER A 49 -5.20 -14.57 1.96
CA SER A 49 -4.44 -13.31 1.93
C SER A 49 -3.83 -12.91 3.27
N THR A 50 -4.11 -13.64 4.36
CA THR A 50 -3.63 -13.33 5.71
C THR A 50 -2.63 -14.36 6.19
N ILE A 51 -1.63 -13.90 6.94
CA ILE A 51 -0.62 -14.72 7.58
C ILE A 51 -0.72 -14.48 9.09
N GLU A 52 -0.82 -15.57 9.85
CA GLU A 52 -0.67 -15.52 11.30
C GLU A 52 0.68 -16.15 11.67
N GLU A 53 1.54 -15.39 12.32
CA GLU A 53 2.85 -15.84 12.75
C GLU A 53 2.96 -15.83 14.27
N ILE A 54 3.28 -17.01 14.83
CA ILE A 54 3.49 -17.20 16.26
C ILE A 54 4.99 -17.20 16.53
N TYR A 55 5.43 -16.23 17.29
CA TYR A 55 6.84 -16.07 17.68
C TYR A 55 7.12 -16.70 19.03
N PRO A 56 8.34 -17.22 19.24
CA PRO A 56 8.82 -17.64 20.56
C PRO A 56 8.84 -16.48 21.56
N SER A 57 8.77 -16.81 22.86
CA SER A 57 8.73 -15.83 23.96
C SER A 57 9.84 -14.78 23.95
N LYS A 58 11.03 -15.12 23.46
CA LYS A 58 12.17 -14.19 23.30
C LYS A 58 11.91 -13.01 22.36
N TYR A 59 10.85 -13.10 21.53
CA TYR A 59 10.45 -12.02 20.60
C TYR A 59 9.45 -11.04 21.22
N TRP A 60 9.05 -11.24 22.49
CA TRP A 60 8.16 -10.30 23.14
C TRP A 60 8.74 -8.88 23.12
N PRO A 61 8.07 -7.91 22.49
CA PRO A 61 8.63 -6.57 22.32
C PRO A 61 8.64 -5.72 23.59
N GLY A 62 7.76 -6.02 24.54
CA GLY A 62 7.48 -5.20 25.71
C GLY A 62 6.07 -4.63 25.72
N GLU A 63 5.76 -3.87 26.75
CA GLU A 63 4.40 -3.34 27.00
C GLU A 63 4.21 -1.91 26.50
N THR A 64 5.29 -1.19 26.16
CA THR A 64 5.16 0.21 25.77
C THR A 64 4.62 0.39 24.37
N LEU A 65 4.03 1.55 24.08
CA LEU A 65 3.60 1.94 22.74
C LEU A 65 4.76 1.79 21.74
N GLY A 66 5.93 2.31 22.10
CA GLY A 66 7.11 2.28 21.23
C GLY A 66 7.59 0.87 20.91
N ASP A 67 7.59 -0.03 21.89
CA ASP A 67 8.00 -1.41 21.69
C ASP A 67 7.09 -2.13 20.68
N GLN A 68 5.77 -1.94 20.83
CA GLN A 68 4.78 -2.55 19.93
C GLN A 68 4.84 -1.93 18.53
N LEU A 69 5.07 -0.63 18.41
CA LEU A 69 5.22 0.06 17.12
C LEU A 69 6.50 -0.38 16.38
N GLU A 70 7.63 -0.48 17.08
CA GLU A 70 8.89 -0.96 16.49
C GLU A 70 8.76 -2.41 16.01
N PHE A 71 8.10 -3.25 16.82
CA PHE A 71 7.81 -4.63 16.45
C PHE A 71 6.93 -4.69 15.20
N ALA A 72 5.85 -3.89 15.15
CA ALA A 72 4.95 -3.83 14.02
C ALA A 72 5.69 -3.45 12.72
N LEU A 73 6.49 -2.37 12.73
CA LEU A 73 7.23 -1.97 11.56
C LEU A 73 8.29 -3.00 11.13
N LYS A 74 8.82 -3.76 12.06
CA LYS A 74 9.86 -4.76 11.79
C LYS A 74 9.32 -6.07 11.24
N TYR A 75 8.17 -6.53 11.76
CA TYR A 75 7.65 -7.86 11.49
C TYR A 75 6.33 -7.85 10.73
N ASP A 76 5.42 -6.91 11.06
CA ASP A 76 4.10 -6.81 10.41
C ASP A 76 4.12 -5.89 9.18
N GLY A 77 5.21 -5.13 8.98
CA GLY A 77 5.38 -4.19 7.89
C GLY A 77 4.77 -2.81 8.16
N THR A 78 4.75 -1.97 7.13
CA THR A 78 4.18 -0.62 7.24
C THR A 78 2.73 -0.60 6.77
N ASN A 79 1.80 -0.24 7.66
CA ASN A 79 0.38 -0.07 7.36
C ASN A 79 -0.07 1.34 7.75
N CYS A 80 -0.15 2.22 6.75
CA CYS A 80 -0.50 3.64 6.96
C CYS A 80 -1.92 3.81 7.51
N ALA A 81 -2.88 2.92 7.21
CA ALA A 81 -4.24 3.03 7.70
C ALA A 81 -4.33 2.74 9.21
N ILE A 82 -3.67 1.69 9.68
CA ILE A 82 -3.60 1.37 11.11
C ILE A 82 -2.85 2.48 11.86
N LEU A 83 -1.71 2.93 11.34
CA LEU A 83 -0.94 4.02 11.95
C LEU A 83 -1.73 5.32 12.00
N ALA A 84 -2.45 5.70 10.96
CA ALA A 84 -3.28 6.90 10.96
C ALA A 84 -4.41 6.83 12.01
N SER A 85 -5.06 5.66 12.16
CA SER A 85 -6.07 5.46 13.19
C SER A 85 -5.47 5.51 14.59
N LEU A 86 -4.34 4.86 14.80
CA LEU A 86 -3.63 4.86 16.08
C LEU A 86 -3.20 6.27 16.50
N PHE A 87 -2.63 7.06 15.60
CA PHE A 87 -2.15 8.42 15.88
C PHE A 87 -3.26 9.42 16.21
N ARG A 88 -4.52 9.09 15.94
CA ARG A 88 -5.69 9.90 16.37
C ARG A 88 -6.06 9.68 17.82
N VAL A 89 -5.76 8.51 18.38
CA VAL A 89 -6.17 8.12 19.75
C VAL A 89 -5.02 8.13 20.74
N VAL A 90 -3.78 7.99 20.26
CA VAL A 90 -2.59 8.07 21.12
C VAL A 90 -2.29 9.51 21.52
N SER A 91 -1.93 9.71 22.79
CA SER A 91 -1.47 11.01 23.27
C SER A 91 -0.23 11.47 22.51
N LYS A 92 -0.25 12.74 22.07
CA LYS A 92 0.90 13.37 21.43
C LYS A 92 2.15 13.33 22.32
N ASP A 93 1.96 13.54 23.64
CA ASP A 93 3.07 13.57 24.60
C ASP A 93 3.68 12.18 24.78
N GLU A 94 2.85 11.12 24.83
CA GLU A 94 3.33 9.72 24.89
C GLU A 94 4.16 9.37 23.65
N PHE A 95 3.65 9.73 22.48
CA PHE A 95 4.35 9.46 21.23
C PHE A 95 5.64 10.26 21.10
N GLN A 96 5.62 11.55 21.48
CA GLN A 96 6.80 12.42 21.53
C GLN A 96 7.87 11.87 22.48
N ALA A 97 7.47 11.44 23.69
CA ALA A 97 8.39 10.85 24.66
C ALA A 97 9.07 9.60 24.11
N TYR A 98 8.32 8.74 23.40
CA TYR A 98 8.90 7.58 22.72
C TYR A 98 9.95 8.01 21.68
N VAL A 99 9.64 8.93 20.76
CA VAL A 99 10.60 9.38 19.73
C VAL A 99 11.82 10.00 20.36
N SER A 100 11.64 10.83 21.41
CA SER A 100 12.73 11.47 22.16
C SER A 100 13.66 10.49 22.86
N SER A 101 13.15 9.33 23.28
CA SER A 101 13.95 8.29 23.94
C SER A 101 14.91 7.56 22.98
N LYS A 102 14.58 7.53 21.67
CA LYS A 102 15.34 6.82 20.63
C LYS A 102 15.52 7.68 19.35
N PRO A 103 16.02 8.91 19.43
CA PRO A 103 15.96 9.88 18.32
C PRO A 103 16.69 9.44 17.05
N THR A 104 17.72 8.59 17.18
CA THR A 104 18.52 8.07 16.06
C THR A 104 18.09 6.68 15.60
N GLY A 105 17.15 6.06 16.31
CA GLY A 105 16.64 4.72 16.00
C GLY A 105 15.96 4.66 14.62
N LYS A 106 16.28 3.63 13.83
CA LYS A 106 15.70 3.45 12.48
C LYS A 106 14.16 3.51 12.49
N TYR A 107 13.54 2.76 13.41
CA TYR A 107 12.07 2.70 13.49
C TYR A 107 11.46 3.95 14.12
N ALA A 108 12.08 4.50 15.16
CA ALA A 108 11.62 5.74 15.78
C ALA A 108 11.59 6.91 14.76
N ARG A 109 12.60 7.01 13.89
CA ARG A 109 12.67 8.01 12.83
C ARG A 109 11.60 7.80 11.76
N ARG A 110 11.35 6.55 11.35
CA ARG A 110 10.26 6.19 10.43
C ARG A 110 8.90 6.56 11.01
N LEU A 111 8.67 6.21 12.28
CA LEU A 111 7.43 6.51 13.00
C LEU A 111 7.24 8.01 13.20
N TRP A 112 8.29 8.75 13.55
CA TRP A 112 8.26 10.20 13.65
C TRP A 112 7.83 10.85 12.33
N PHE A 113 8.44 10.44 11.21
CA PHE A 113 8.04 10.93 9.90
C PHE A 113 6.58 10.57 9.58
N LEU A 114 6.18 9.31 9.77
CA LEU A 114 4.82 8.85 9.49
C LEU A 114 3.77 9.56 10.35
N TYR A 115 4.09 9.85 11.60
CA TYR A 115 3.21 10.64 12.46
C TYR A 115 2.93 12.02 11.86
N GLU A 116 3.99 12.79 11.57
CA GLU A 116 3.85 14.13 10.99
C GLU A 116 3.18 14.09 9.61
N PHE A 117 3.50 13.10 8.80
CA PHE A 117 2.92 12.91 7.47
C PHE A 117 1.42 12.59 7.52
N LEU A 118 1.00 11.65 8.37
CA LEU A 118 -0.39 11.17 8.42
C LEU A 118 -1.31 12.09 9.22
N THR A 119 -0.79 12.79 10.23
CA THR A 119 -1.59 13.68 11.09
C THR A 119 -1.54 15.15 10.65
N GLY A 120 -0.54 15.53 9.86
CA GLY A 120 -0.26 16.92 9.55
C GLY A 120 0.27 17.74 10.75
N THR A 121 0.50 17.09 11.90
CA THR A 121 0.93 17.75 13.15
C THR A 121 2.43 17.60 13.34
N ILE A 122 3.14 18.71 13.40
CA ILE A 122 4.58 18.71 13.67
C ILE A 122 4.85 18.49 15.16
N LEU A 123 5.72 17.54 15.47
CA LEU A 123 6.19 17.33 16.85
C LEU A 123 7.20 18.43 17.25
N PRO A 124 7.17 18.90 18.51
CA PRO A 124 8.13 19.88 19.00
C PRO A 124 9.49 19.25 19.32
N LEU A 125 10.08 18.65 18.29
CA LEU A 125 11.39 17.99 18.34
C LEU A 125 12.37 18.75 17.43
N GLU A 126 13.64 18.79 17.83
CA GLU A 126 14.70 19.35 16.99
C GLU A 126 15.03 18.46 15.80
N ASP A 127 15.41 19.06 14.69
CA ASP A 127 15.88 18.35 13.51
C ASP A 127 17.16 17.56 13.81
N LEU A 128 17.27 16.35 13.28
CA LEU A 128 18.47 15.54 13.45
C LEU A 128 19.65 16.16 12.70
N LYS A 129 20.69 16.53 13.45
CA LYS A 129 21.91 17.17 12.91
C LYS A 129 22.86 16.18 12.24
N GLN A 130 22.86 14.89 12.66
CA GLN A 130 23.80 13.87 12.23
C GLN A 130 23.11 12.53 11.97
N GLY A 131 23.80 11.62 11.29
CA GLY A 131 23.38 10.26 11.01
C GLY A 131 23.08 10.00 9.51
N ASN A 132 23.09 8.75 9.09
CA ASN A 132 22.75 8.34 7.75
C ASN A 132 21.24 8.52 7.49
N TYR A 133 20.85 8.73 6.23
CA TYR A 133 19.46 8.67 5.85
C TYR A 133 18.97 7.21 5.88
N VAL A 134 17.72 7.02 6.28
CA VAL A 134 17.05 5.71 6.33
C VAL A 134 15.86 5.75 5.38
N ASP A 135 15.70 4.71 4.57
CA ASP A 135 14.52 4.58 3.71
C ASP A 135 13.27 4.42 4.56
N LEU A 136 12.22 5.14 4.20
CA LEU A 136 10.95 5.08 4.92
C LEU A 136 10.31 3.70 4.76
N LEU A 137 10.17 3.26 3.52
CA LEU A 137 9.81 1.88 3.18
C LEU A 137 11.05 1.14 2.68
N ASP A 138 11.11 -0.15 2.97
CA ASP A 138 12.16 -1.03 2.47
C ASP A 138 11.91 -1.35 0.99
N PRO A 139 12.79 -0.94 0.06
CA PRO A 139 12.59 -1.19 -1.37
C PRO A 139 12.56 -2.69 -1.75
N ASP A 140 13.14 -3.55 -0.92
CA ASP A 140 13.10 -5.00 -1.15
C ASP A 140 11.72 -5.60 -0.79
N GLN A 141 10.95 -4.90 0.04
CA GLN A 141 9.64 -5.35 0.50
C GLN A 141 8.47 -4.60 -0.13
N TYR A 142 8.70 -3.37 -0.61
CA TYR A 142 7.66 -2.50 -1.13
C TYR A 142 8.05 -1.86 -2.47
N TYR A 143 7.05 -1.65 -3.32
CA TYR A 143 7.21 -0.74 -4.44
C TYR A 143 7.33 0.69 -3.93
N THR A 144 8.34 1.41 -4.39
CA THR A 144 8.70 2.75 -3.90
C THR A 144 9.03 3.70 -5.04
N VAL A 145 8.96 5.01 -4.75
CA VAL A 145 9.39 6.04 -5.70
C VAL A 145 10.92 6.12 -5.74
N THR A 146 11.46 6.21 -6.95
CA THR A 146 12.89 6.42 -7.20
C THR A 146 13.08 7.59 -8.18
N PRO A 147 13.89 8.62 -7.85
CA PRO A 147 14.66 8.79 -6.61
C PRO A 147 13.79 9.19 -5.42
N ALA A 148 14.16 8.74 -4.23
CA ALA A 148 13.50 9.12 -2.99
C ALA A 148 13.78 10.59 -2.60
N ARG A 149 12.80 11.26 -2.00
CA ARG A 149 12.94 12.62 -1.48
C ARG A 149 13.64 12.61 -0.11
N LYS A 150 14.73 13.36 0.04
CA LYS A 150 15.45 13.48 1.32
C LYS A 150 14.75 14.44 2.27
N VAL A 151 14.27 13.94 3.40
CA VAL A 151 13.70 14.73 4.49
C VAL A 151 14.74 14.91 5.59
N ARG A 152 15.27 16.12 5.74
CA ARG A 152 16.38 16.42 6.64
C ARG A 152 16.00 16.26 8.11
N ARG A 153 14.79 16.68 8.46
CA ARG A 153 14.29 16.73 9.84
C ARG A 153 14.47 15.38 10.56
N GLN A 154 13.96 14.29 10.00
CA GLN A 154 14.08 12.94 10.54
C GLN A 154 15.19 12.11 9.87
N ARG A 155 15.92 12.67 8.92
CA ARG A 155 16.89 12.00 8.05
C ARG A 155 16.30 10.73 7.43
N ILE A 156 15.18 10.91 6.76
CA ILE A 156 14.45 9.87 6.04
C ILE A 156 14.59 10.10 4.53
N ASN A 157 14.80 9.02 3.78
CA ASN A 157 14.53 8.96 2.35
C ASN A 157 13.04 8.64 2.21
N GLU A 158 12.23 9.64 1.94
CA GLU A 158 10.80 9.48 1.72
C GLU A 158 10.60 8.94 0.31
N ASN A 159 10.07 7.73 0.22
CA ASN A 159 9.90 6.95 -0.99
C ASN A 159 8.46 6.41 -1.15
N LEU A 160 7.48 7.10 -0.55
CA LEU A 160 6.07 6.75 -0.63
C LEU A 160 5.51 6.99 -2.05
N LEU A 161 4.52 6.18 -2.44
CA LEU A 161 3.84 6.29 -3.74
C LEU A 161 2.77 7.39 -3.79
N GLY A 162 2.47 8.03 -2.65
CA GLY A 162 1.35 8.96 -2.57
C GLY A 162 1.54 10.11 -1.60
N LYS A 163 0.44 10.77 -1.30
CA LYS A 163 0.33 11.90 -0.36
C LYS A 163 -0.47 11.48 0.87
N ALA A 164 -0.44 12.27 1.94
CA ALA A 164 -1.13 11.96 3.20
C ALA A 164 -2.61 11.59 3.04
N GLY A 165 -3.34 12.22 2.09
CA GLY A 165 -4.74 11.90 1.81
C GLY A 165 -4.96 10.61 1.00
N PHE A 166 -3.95 10.13 0.28
CA PHE A 166 -3.99 8.87 -0.45
C PHE A 166 -2.56 8.34 -0.65
N CYS A 167 -2.20 7.35 0.15
CA CYS A 167 -0.85 6.78 0.15
C CYS A 167 -0.90 5.24 0.16
N PRO A 168 -1.00 4.61 -1.02
CA PRO A 168 -0.97 3.15 -1.11
C PRO A 168 0.41 2.62 -0.74
N THR A 169 0.44 1.50 -0.01
CA THR A 169 1.64 0.71 0.24
C THR A 169 1.48 -0.63 -0.49
N ILE A 170 2.31 -0.88 -1.50
CA ILE A 170 2.24 -2.08 -2.33
C ILE A 170 3.43 -2.95 -2.02
N ARG A 171 3.19 -4.17 -1.52
CA ARG A 171 4.24 -5.14 -1.20
C ARG A 171 4.76 -5.81 -2.47
N CYS A 172 6.07 -6.02 -2.53
CA CYS A 172 6.72 -6.84 -3.54
C CYS A 172 6.48 -8.33 -3.23
N THR A 173 5.36 -8.89 -3.70
CA THR A 173 5.08 -10.32 -3.59
C THR A 173 5.77 -11.08 -4.73
N ASP A 174 6.02 -12.39 -4.53
CA ASP A 174 6.65 -13.23 -5.55
C ASP A 174 5.83 -13.24 -6.84
N GLY A 175 4.50 -13.34 -6.77
CA GLY A 175 3.64 -13.27 -7.94
C GLY A 175 3.74 -11.94 -8.70
N LEU A 176 3.88 -10.80 -8.02
CA LEU A 176 4.10 -9.52 -8.69
C LEU A 176 5.50 -9.42 -9.32
N ARG A 177 6.53 -10.00 -8.69
CA ARG A 177 7.87 -10.09 -9.27
C ARG A 177 7.88 -10.95 -10.52
N GLU A 178 7.24 -12.10 -10.49
CA GLU A 178 7.08 -12.98 -11.67
C GLU A 178 6.41 -12.25 -12.85
N PHE A 179 5.35 -11.47 -12.58
CA PHE A 179 4.72 -10.64 -13.62
C PHE A 179 5.65 -9.56 -14.17
N GLN A 180 6.46 -8.94 -13.33
CA GLN A 180 7.44 -7.94 -13.74
C GLN A 180 8.55 -8.55 -14.61
N GLU A 181 9.05 -9.74 -14.22
CA GLU A 181 10.10 -10.47 -14.92
C GLU A 181 9.59 -11.10 -16.23
N ALA A 182 8.29 -11.34 -16.34
CA ALA A 182 7.68 -11.98 -17.53
C ALA A 182 7.76 -11.13 -18.80
N ASP A 183 8.23 -9.88 -18.72
CA ASP A 183 8.32 -8.92 -19.83
C ASP A 183 7.11 -8.97 -20.78
N LEU A 184 5.93 -8.71 -20.21
CA LEU A 184 4.67 -8.80 -20.96
C LEU A 184 4.66 -7.88 -22.19
N THR A 185 5.42 -6.78 -22.15
CA THR A 185 5.54 -5.85 -23.27
C THR A 185 6.22 -6.53 -24.46
N GLU A 186 7.33 -7.23 -24.24
CA GLU A 186 8.04 -7.92 -25.30
C GLU A 186 7.24 -9.13 -25.82
N ARG A 187 6.59 -9.87 -24.93
CA ARG A 187 5.68 -10.96 -25.32
C ARG A 187 4.52 -10.46 -26.18
N CYS A 188 3.90 -9.33 -25.81
CA CYS A 188 2.85 -8.72 -26.63
C CYS A 188 3.39 -8.30 -28.01
N LYS A 189 4.57 -7.66 -28.07
CA LYS A 189 5.20 -7.30 -29.35
C LYS A 189 5.44 -8.53 -30.24
N GLN A 190 5.95 -9.62 -29.68
CA GLN A 190 6.18 -10.86 -30.42
C GLN A 190 4.87 -11.41 -30.98
N VAL A 191 3.80 -11.49 -30.16
CA VAL A 191 2.50 -11.96 -30.62
C VAL A 191 1.94 -11.03 -31.72
N VAL A 192 2.01 -9.72 -31.53
CA VAL A 192 1.47 -8.74 -32.48
C VAL A 192 2.25 -8.74 -33.80
N SER A 193 3.57 -8.96 -33.75
CA SER A 193 4.44 -8.91 -34.95
C SER A 193 4.14 -9.97 -36.01
N VAL A 194 3.48 -11.08 -35.64
CA VAL A 194 3.14 -12.16 -36.59
C VAL A 194 1.86 -11.90 -37.38
N TYR A 195 1.09 -10.85 -37.03
CA TYR A 195 -0.17 -10.54 -37.70
C TYR A 195 -0.06 -9.32 -38.63
N PRO A 196 -0.77 -9.34 -39.79
CA PRO A 196 -0.83 -8.18 -40.67
C PRO A 196 -1.44 -6.97 -39.95
N PRO A 197 -0.93 -5.73 -40.21
CA PRO A 197 -1.42 -4.52 -39.57
C PRO A 197 -2.94 -4.29 -39.72
N GLU A 198 -3.52 -4.64 -40.87
CA GLU A 198 -4.96 -4.52 -41.15
C GLU A 198 -5.79 -5.43 -40.24
N LEU A 199 -5.31 -6.64 -39.95
CA LEU A 199 -5.98 -7.57 -39.02
C LEU A 199 -5.94 -7.02 -37.60
N LEU A 200 -4.79 -6.47 -37.18
CA LEU A 200 -4.65 -5.86 -35.86
C LEU A 200 -5.58 -4.65 -35.69
N LYS A 201 -5.66 -3.79 -36.70
CA LYS A 201 -6.57 -2.63 -36.70
C LYS A 201 -8.03 -3.05 -36.55
N ARG A 202 -8.46 -4.10 -37.28
CA ARG A 202 -9.82 -4.66 -37.14
C ARG A 202 -10.05 -5.26 -35.75
N ALA A 203 -9.09 -5.99 -35.21
CA ALA A 203 -9.17 -6.59 -33.87
C ALA A 203 -9.29 -5.50 -32.79
N LEU A 204 -8.47 -4.45 -32.85
CA LEU A 204 -8.54 -3.30 -31.93
C LEU A 204 -9.90 -2.60 -32.01
N SER A 205 -10.39 -2.32 -33.22
CA SER A 205 -11.71 -1.71 -33.40
C SER A 205 -12.83 -2.55 -32.80
N TYR A 206 -12.75 -3.88 -32.95
CA TYR A 206 -13.70 -4.80 -32.34
C TYR A 206 -13.61 -4.78 -30.81
N LEU A 207 -12.39 -4.81 -30.24
CA LEU A 207 -12.18 -4.77 -28.80
C LEU A 207 -12.74 -3.46 -28.20
N TYR A 208 -12.41 -2.31 -28.76
CA TYR A 208 -12.94 -1.02 -28.31
C TYR A 208 -14.47 -0.98 -28.35
N THR A 209 -15.08 -1.50 -29.42
CA THR A 209 -16.54 -1.56 -29.55
C THR A 209 -17.14 -2.47 -28.48
N LYS A 210 -16.53 -3.64 -28.22
CA LYS A 210 -16.97 -4.59 -27.20
C LYS A 210 -16.86 -4.00 -25.79
N GLU A 211 -15.72 -3.42 -25.44
CA GLU A 211 -15.50 -2.77 -24.15
C GLU A 211 -16.46 -1.60 -23.91
N THR A 212 -16.69 -0.79 -24.93
CA THR A 212 -17.67 0.30 -24.87
C THR A 212 -19.08 -0.23 -24.57
N LYS A 213 -19.54 -1.26 -25.27
CA LYS A 213 -20.85 -1.87 -25.03
C LYS A 213 -20.94 -2.45 -23.62
N SER A 214 -19.93 -3.20 -23.15
CA SER A 214 -19.89 -3.74 -21.80
C SER A 214 -19.96 -2.65 -20.73
N SER A 215 -19.26 -1.54 -20.91
CA SER A 215 -19.30 -0.41 -19.97
C SER A 215 -20.72 0.21 -19.88
N PHE A 216 -21.40 0.35 -21.01
CA PHE A 216 -22.79 0.84 -21.01
C PHE A 216 -23.78 -0.17 -20.41
N GLU A 217 -23.56 -1.47 -20.63
CA GLU A 217 -24.39 -2.53 -20.03
C GLU A 217 -24.28 -2.54 -18.50
N ILE A 218 -23.09 -2.32 -17.95
CA ILE A 218 -22.88 -2.19 -16.49
C ILE A 218 -23.68 -1.00 -15.93
N GLU A 219 -23.77 0.10 -16.68
CA GLU A 219 -24.59 1.27 -16.32
C GLU A 219 -26.07 1.10 -16.66
N HIS A 220 -26.51 -0.08 -17.12
CA HIS A 220 -27.88 -0.36 -17.61
C HIS A 220 -28.34 0.57 -18.73
N LEU A 221 -27.41 1.01 -19.58
CA LEU A 221 -27.67 1.89 -20.73
C LEU A 221 -27.46 1.14 -22.04
N THR A 222 -28.28 1.47 -23.04
CA THR A 222 -28.11 0.99 -24.42
C THR A 222 -27.64 2.14 -25.31
N PRO A 223 -26.34 2.20 -25.68
CA PRO A 223 -25.87 3.30 -26.52
C PRO A 223 -26.34 3.18 -27.96
N SER A 224 -26.61 4.31 -28.61
CA SER A 224 -26.79 4.34 -30.07
C SER A 224 -25.47 4.01 -30.79
N SER A 225 -25.54 3.57 -32.04
CA SER A 225 -24.36 3.31 -32.87
C SER A 225 -23.41 4.52 -32.92
N THR A 226 -23.98 5.70 -33.15
CA THR A 226 -23.24 6.97 -33.20
C THR A 226 -22.52 7.28 -31.86
N ARG A 227 -23.13 6.97 -30.74
CA ARG A 227 -22.52 7.19 -29.41
C ARG A 227 -21.37 6.23 -29.18
N THR A 228 -21.53 4.97 -29.59
CA THR A 228 -20.45 3.96 -29.53
C THR A 228 -19.26 4.36 -30.41
N GLU A 229 -19.51 4.78 -31.65
CA GLU A 229 -18.46 5.22 -32.60
C GLU A 229 -17.67 6.42 -32.07
N ARG A 230 -18.35 7.41 -31.49
CA ARG A 230 -17.71 8.58 -30.89
C ARG A 230 -16.85 8.21 -29.69
N PHE A 231 -17.33 7.33 -28.84
CA PHE A 231 -16.55 6.86 -27.67
C PHE A 231 -15.29 6.07 -28.10
N VAL A 232 -15.41 5.21 -29.11
CA VAL A 232 -14.25 4.50 -29.69
C VAL A 232 -13.27 5.49 -30.31
N ALA A 233 -13.73 6.52 -30.99
CA ALA A 233 -12.87 7.57 -31.55
C ALA A 233 -12.11 8.34 -30.43
N MET A 234 -12.75 8.62 -29.31
CA MET A 234 -12.10 9.23 -28.14
C MET A 234 -11.03 8.32 -27.52
N LEU A 235 -11.28 7.01 -27.40
CA LEU A 235 -10.29 6.05 -26.91
C LEU A 235 -9.06 6.00 -27.82
N GLN A 236 -9.24 6.08 -29.13
CA GLN A 236 -8.13 6.10 -30.09
C GLN A 236 -7.31 7.41 -30.03
N LEU A 237 -7.91 8.51 -29.58
CA LEU A 237 -7.18 9.77 -29.34
C LEU A 237 -6.35 9.69 -28.04
N ALA A 238 -6.82 8.94 -27.05
CA ALA A 238 -6.09 8.78 -25.78
C ALA A 238 -4.68 8.18 -25.94
N GLU A 239 -4.42 7.44 -27.02
CA GLU A 239 -3.07 6.93 -27.34
C GLU A 239 -2.10 8.03 -27.82
N LYS A 240 -2.60 9.19 -28.22
CA LYS A 240 -1.82 10.27 -28.88
C LYS A 240 -1.62 11.50 -28.00
N GLU A 241 -2.41 11.66 -26.97
CA GLU A 241 -2.43 12.85 -26.14
C GLU A 241 -2.43 12.44 -24.65
N ASP A 242 -1.75 13.23 -23.80
CA ASP A 242 -1.78 13.04 -22.34
C ASP A 242 -3.09 13.61 -21.78
N PHE A 243 -4.09 12.75 -21.62
CA PHE A 243 -5.39 13.13 -21.06
C PHE A 243 -5.41 13.14 -19.52
N CYS A 244 -4.27 12.86 -18.85
CA CYS A 244 -4.24 12.79 -17.39
C CYS A 244 -4.16 14.17 -16.73
N ASP A 245 -3.96 15.24 -17.48
CA ASP A 245 -4.00 16.58 -16.93
C ASP A 245 -5.45 17.10 -16.72
N LYS A 246 -5.61 18.02 -15.77
CA LYS A 246 -6.92 18.55 -15.41
C LYS A 246 -7.65 19.28 -16.54
N PRO A 247 -7.01 20.11 -17.39
CA PRO A 247 -7.65 20.76 -18.54
C PRO A 247 -8.25 19.75 -19.53
N HIS A 248 -7.51 18.72 -19.91
CA HIS A 248 -7.97 17.69 -20.84
C HIS A 248 -9.12 16.86 -20.25
N LEU A 249 -9.07 16.50 -18.97
CA LEU A 249 -10.17 15.80 -18.30
C LEU A 249 -11.46 16.64 -18.29
N ILE A 250 -11.37 17.95 -18.07
CA ILE A 250 -12.51 18.87 -18.13
C ILE A 250 -13.06 18.95 -19.57
N ASP A 251 -12.20 19.01 -20.57
CA ASP A 251 -12.63 19.06 -21.98
C ASP A 251 -13.36 17.77 -22.39
N ILE A 252 -12.85 16.60 -22.04
CA ILE A 252 -13.53 15.31 -22.24
C ILE A 252 -14.90 15.31 -21.57
N GLN A 253 -15.00 15.79 -20.32
CA GLN A 253 -16.27 15.84 -19.60
C GLN A 253 -17.26 16.81 -20.24
N ASN A 254 -16.79 17.95 -20.75
CA ASN A 254 -17.64 18.93 -21.43
C ASN A 254 -18.13 18.42 -22.78
N ARG A 255 -17.29 17.77 -23.57
CA ARG A 255 -17.69 17.09 -24.82
C ARG A 255 -18.74 16.01 -24.53
N ARG A 256 -18.64 15.28 -23.42
CA ARG A 256 -19.65 14.32 -22.97
C ARG A 256 -20.99 14.99 -22.64
N LYS A 257 -21.00 16.16 -21.98
CA LYS A 257 -22.22 16.90 -21.61
C LYS A 257 -22.93 17.52 -22.82
N GLN A 258 -22.20 18.10 -23.78
CA GLN A 258 -22.77 18.65 -25.01
C GLN A 258 -23.42 17.60 -25.93
N GLN A 259 -23.17 16.32 -25.66
CA GLN A 259 -23.74 15.20 -26.41
C GLN A 259 -24.96 14.56 -25.75
N LEU A 260 -25.33 15.03 -24.55
CA LEU A 260 -26.52 14.59 -23.82
C LEU A 260 -27.74 15.46 -24.05
N ASN A 261 -27.58 16.61 -24.73
CA ASN A 261 -28.64 17.51 -25.24
C ASN A 261 -28.78 17.31 -26.75
#